data_7a073ef6a0a88b7e6d28b75a66a453ac
#
_entry.id   7a073ef6a0a88b7e6d28b75a66a453ac
#
_cell.length_a   1.000
_cell.length_b   1.000
_cell.length_c   1.000
_cell.angle_alpha   90.00
_cell.angle_beta   90.00
_cell.angle_gamma   90.00
#
_symmetry.space_group_name_H-M   'P 1'
#
loop_
_entity.id
_entity.type
_entity.pdbx_description
1 polymer ?
#
loop_
_entity_poly.entity_id
_entity_poly.type
_entity_poly.pdbx_seq_one_letter_code
_entity_poly.pdbx_strand_id
1 'polypeptide(L)'
;MRTQVPGKLLATAAASAASVTTIGMATAHATETQPPDQAVIDSRIKLSFEGAYFWNNVHKDDKLNSDKLGNSNGDISGSVALTRQISPGLDWRLSGAFHVGKDRSTLLGEGPITGPGNTPGTLGISYGDSYTFQTFDFDVGKHVKVQQADIRFFGGLRLVHSDETVFDVSEKFTPNNPADKGISADKVGTAEYWGIGPRVGAEAYYPVGENWGLTGSASGAIMWGRRTERVGFNISSTNPVDHFSETLASQGSNETVSNLDASLGLSWTPVTNTTFTAGYKVEAWHNLLVNADHKNQVFQGPFLRLEVKM
;
A
#
# COMPACT_ATOMS: atom_id res chain seq x y z
N MET A 1 3.39 -47.43 -9.39
CA MET A 1 2.17 -46.99 -8.73
C MET A 1 2.08 -45.47 -8.89
N ARG A 2 1.20 -45.00 -9.77
CA ARG A 2 0.93 -43.58 -10.00
C ARG A 2 -0.28 -43.22 -9.15
N THR A 3 -0.14 -42.35 -8.19
CA THR A 3 -1.24 -41.70 -7.47
C THR A 3 -1.56 -40.38 -8.15
N GLN A 4 -2.73 -40.31 -8.77
CA GLN A 4 -3.35 -39.07 -9.25
C GLN A 4 -3.83 -38.25 -8.04
N VAL A 5 -3.51 -36.96 -8.05
CA VAL A 5 -4.11 -35.94 -7.19
C VAL A 5 -5.24 -35.29 -7.98
N PRO A 6 -6.47 -35.22 -7.47
CA PRO A 6 -7.58 -34.60 -8.18
C PRO A 6 -7.50 -33.06 -8.07
N GLY A 7 -7.26 -32.42 -9.20
CA GLY A 7 -7.58 -31.02 -9.36
C GLY A 7 -9.08 -30.81 -9.45
N LYS A 8 -9.62 -29.94 -8.58
CA LYS A 8 -10.87 -29.15 -8.79
C LYS A 8 -11.21 -28.46 -7.49
N LEU A 9 -10.94 -27.14 -7.47
CA LEU A 9 -11.76 -26.13 -6.78
C LEU A 9 -11.10 -24.75 -6.99
N LEU A 10 -11.29 -24.26 -8.21
CA LEU A 10 -10.98 -22.88 -8.57
C LEU A 10 -12.08 -22.42 -9.51
N ALA A 11 -13.12 -21.87 -8.96
CA ALA A 11 -14.07 -20.99 -9.65
C ALA A 11 -15.25 -20.73 -8.71
N THR A 12 -15.16 -19.72 -7.87
CA THR A 12 -16.37 -19.01 -7.38
C THR A 12 -15.91 -17.89 -6.42
N ALA A 13 -15.40 -16.79 -6.96
CA ALA A 13 -15.32 -15.50 -6.24
C ALA A 13 -14.97 -14.35 -7.20
N ALA A 14 -15.66 -14.27 -8.32
CA ALA A 14 -15.54 -13.11 -9.22
C ALA A 14 -16.86 -12.87 -9.96
N ALA A 15 -17.97 -12.81 -9.25
CA ALA A 15 -19.25 -12.46 -9.83
C ALA A 15 -20.19 -11.86 -8.78
N SER A 16 -19.85 -10.68 -8.26
CA SER A 16 -20.81 -9.89 -7.46
C SER A 16 -20.38 -8.42 -7.40
N ALA A 17 -20.19 -7.79 -8.55
CA ALA A 17 -20.13 -6.33 -8.63
C ALA A 17 -20.37 -5.86 -10.07
N ALA A 18 -21.52 -6.20 -10.64
CA ALA A 18 -22.01 -5.54 -11.86
C ALA A 18 -23.52 -5.75 -11.98
N SER A 19 -24.29 -5.27 -11.01
CA SER A 19 -25.67 -4.88 -11.28
C SER A 19 -25.68 -3.39 -11.65
N VAL A 20 -25.38 -3.13 -12.90
CA VAL A 20 -25.70 -1.84 -13.54
C VAL A 20 -27.21 -1.79 -13.65
N THR A 21 -27.84 -1.09 -12.73
CA THR A 21 -29.24 -0.70 -12.83
C THR A 21 -29.36 0.25 -14.01
N THR A 22 -30.02 -0.21 -15.07
CA THR A 22 -30.42 0.61 -16.21
C THR A 22 -31.39 1.69 -15.70
N ILE A 23 -30.86 2.88 -15.43
CA ILE A 23 -31.69 4.07 -15.18
C ILE A 23 -32.25 4.49 -16.54
N GLY A 24 -33.58 4.38 -16.68
CA GLY A 24 -34.30 4.77 -17.86
C GLY A 24 -33.99 6.20 -18.29
N MET A 25 -33.64 6.38 -19.54
CA MET A 25 -33.53 7.68 -20.18
C MET A 25 -34.91 8.35 -20.19
N ALA A 26 -35.18 9.24 -19.26
CA ALA A 26 -36.22 10.21 -19.37
C ALA A 26 -35.82 11.22 -20.46
N THR A 27 -36.57 11.30 -21.54
CA THR A 27 -36.44 12.33 -22.55
C THR A 27 -36.63 13.70 -21.92
N ALA A 28 -35.54 14.41 -21.70
CA ALA A 28 -35.59 15.80 -21.29
C ALA A 28 -36.02 16.66 -22.48
N HIS A 29 -37.15 17.34 -22.34
CA HIS A 29 -37.54 18.41 -23.25
C HIS A 29 -36.44 19.49 -23.22
N ALA A 30 -36.01 19.88 -24.43
CA ALA A 30 -35.08 20.98 -24.64
C ALA A 30 -35.72 22.29 -24.13
N THR A 31 -35.33 22.73 -22.99
CA THR A 31 -35.58 24.10 -22.53
C THR A 31 -34.45 24.98 -23.06
N GLU A 32 -34.86 26.10 -23.65
CA GLU A 32 -34.10 27.16 -24.26
C GLU A 32 -32.71 27.39 -23.59
N THR A 33 -31.68 27.20 -24.41
CA THR A 33 -30.28 27.34 -23.97
C THR A 33 -29.97 28.81 -23.67
N GLN A 34 -29.93 29.15 -22.42
CA GLN A 34 -29.12 30.30 -21.95
C GLN A 34 -27.68 30.11 -22.49
N PRO A 35 -27.05 31.17 -23.05
CA PRO A 35 -25.65 31.04 -23.49
C PRO A 35 -24.83 30.51 -22.35
N PRO A 36 -23.93 29.54 -22.58
CA PRO A 36 -23.13 28.96 -21.53
C PRO A 36 -22.37 30.11 -20.85
N ASP A 37 -22.67 30.36 -19.57
CA ASP A 37 -21.80 31.15 -18.72
C ASP A 37 -20.38 30.71 -19.07
N GLN A 38 -19.53 31.68 -19.48
CA GLN A 38 -18.13 31.38 -19.73
C GLN A 38 -17.58 30.84 -18.42
N ALA A 39 -17.52 29.54 -18.30
CA ALA A 39 -17.07 28.86 -17.11
C ALA A 39 -15.61 29.30 -16.89
N VAL A 40 -15.43 30.16 -15.89
CA VAL A 40 -14.12 30.72 -15.55
C VAL A 40 -13.22 29.53 -15.17
N ILE A 41 -12.11 29.41 -15.89
CA ILE A 41 -11.09 28.39 -15.55
C ILE A 41 -10.49 28.81 -14.21
N ASP A 42 -10.68 27.98 -13.19
CA ASP A 42 -9.98 28.14 -11.92
C ASP A 42 -8.52 27.71 -12.09
N SER A 43 -7.67 28.66 -12.50
CA SER A 43 -6.24 28.41 -12.74
C SER A 43 -5.43 28.13 -11.48
N ARG A 44 -6.07 28.20 -10.31
CA ARG A 44 -5.42 27.93 -9.03
C ARG A 44 -4.96 26.48 -8.92
N ILE A 45 -3.84 26.31 -8.28
CA ILE A 45 -3.29 25.00 -7.97
C ILE A 45 -3.94 24.55 -6.66
N LYS A 46 -4.43 23.30 -6.62
CA LYS A 46 -4.88 22.65 -5.41
C LYS A 46 -3.80 21.68 -4.93
N LEU A 47 -3.30 21.90 -3.71
CA LEU A 47 -2.43 20.98 -3.00
C LEU A 47 -3.26 20.17 -2.00
N SER A 48 -2.98 18.88 -1.90
CA SER A 48 -3.59 17.96 -0.95
C SER A 48 -2.51 17.19 -0.20
N PHE A 49 -2.68 17.08 1.11
CA PHE A 49 -1.85 16.29 2.00
C PHE A 49 -2.75 15.32 2.76
N GLU A 50 -2.41 14.05 2.77
CA GLU A 50 -3.17 13.02 3.47
C GLU A 50 -2.25 12.19 4.34
N GLY A 51 -2.70 11.87 5.56
CA GLY A 51 -2.10 10.89 6.44
C GLY A 51 -3.13 9.85 6.82
N ALA A 52 -2.75 8.58 6.85
CA ALA A 52 -3.61 7.47 7.24
C ALA A 52 -2.89 6.50 8.17
N TYR A 53 -3.67 5.89 9.05
CA TYR A 53 -3.23 4.76 9.87
C TYR A 53 -4.04 3.54 9.45
N PHE A 54 -3.36 2.46 9.05
CA PHE A 54 -4.00 1.27 8.54
C PHE A 54 -3.83 0.07 9.46
N TRP A 55 -4.86 -0.73 9.56
CA TRP A 55 -4.80 -2.13 9.93
C TRP A 55 -4.72 -2.96 8.66
N ASN A 56 -3.94 -4.03 8.68
CA ASN A 56 -3.75 -4.89 7.51
C ASN A 56 -3.96 -6.37 7.83
N ASN A 57 -4.07 -7.20 6.79
CA ASN A 57 -4.17 -8.65 6.88
C ASN A 57 -2.91 -9.39 6.37
N VAL A 58 -1.80 -8.67 6.18
CA VAL A 58 -0.59 -9.21 5.54
C VAL A 58 -0.10 -10.48 6.23
N HIS A 59 -0.24 -10.57 7.56
CA HIS A 59 0.27 -11.68 8.36
C HIS A 59 -0.77 -12.26 9.34
N LYS A 60 -2.01 -12.33 8.92
CA LYS A 60 -3.11 -12.71 9.81
C LYS A 60 -3.10 -14.19 10.23
N ASP A 61 -2.55 -15.05 9.36
CA ASP A 61 -2.62 -16.51 9.52
C ASP A 61 -1.30 -17.15 9.96
N ASP A 62 -0.28 -16.36 10.23
CA ASP A 62 1.03 -16.85 10.68
C ASP A 62 0.95 -17.34 12.12
N LYS A 63 0.90 -18.68 12.30
CA LYS A 63 0.81 -19.35 13.61
C LYS A 63 2.02 -19.10 14.51
N LEU A 64 3.18 -18.74 13.94
CA LEU A 64 4.35 -18.30 14.69
C LEU A 64 4.13 -16.93 15.33
N ASN A 65 3.22 -16.14 14.77
CA ASN A 65 2.99 -14.75 15.13
C ASN A 65 1.87 -14.51 16.14
N SER A 66 0.89 -15.41 16.26
CA SER A 66 -0.32 -15.11 17.04
C SER A 66 -0.08 -14.98 18.54
N ASP A 67 0.89 -15.70 19.09
CA ASP A 67 1.11 -15.77 20.54
C ASP A 67 2.34 -15.03 21.07
N LYS A 68 3.32 -14.70 20.22
CA LYS A 68 4.58 -14.09 20.63
C LYS A 68 4.86 -12.70 20.08
N LEU A 69 4.32 -12.34 18.92
CA LEU A 69 4.66 -11.11 18.20
C LEU A 69 3.71 -9.94 18.42
N GLY A 70 2.85 -9.95 19.41
CA GLY A 70 1.96 -8.81 19.70
C GLY A 70 1.23 -8.32 18.45
N ASN A 71 -0.07 -8.44 18.45
CA ASN A 71 -1.01 -8.15 17.36
C ASN A 71 -1.05 -6.65 16.94
N SER A 72 0.10 -6.05 16.59
CA SER A 72 0.16 -4.64 16.15
C SER A 72 0.33 -4.53 14.63
N ASN A 73 -0.72 -4.84 13.92
CA ASN A 73 -0.82 -4.72 12.46
C ASN A 73 -1.11 -3.26 12.05
N GLY A 74 -0.36 -2.30 12.58
CA GLY A 74 -0.55 -0.89 12.31
C GLY A 74 0.50 -0.35 11.34
N ASP A 75 0.06 0.20 10.21
CA ASP A 75 0.89 0.81 9.19
C ASP A 75 0.61 2.30 9.11
N ILE A 76 1.58 3.05 8.63
CA ILE A 76 1.43 4.49 8.40
C ILE A 76 1.53 4.73 6.90
N SER A 77 0.61 5.52 6.37
CA SER A 77 0.64 6.00 4.99
C SER A 77 0.55 7.52 4.95
N GLY A 78 1.24 8.12 3.99
CA GLY A 78 1.15 9.53 3.70
C GLY A 78 1.09 9.76 2.19
N SER A 79 0.35 10.80 1.76
CA SER A 79 0.31 11.18 0.36
C SER A 79 0.29 12.69 0.16
N VAL A 80 0.78 13.10 -1.00
CA VAL A 80 0.72 14.48 -1.49
C VAL A 80 0.16 14.47 -2.90
N ALA A 81 -0.74 15.38 -3.22
CA ALA A 81 -1.27 15.54 -4.56
C ALA A 81 -1.31 17.02 -4.99
N LEU A 82 -1.03 17.25 -6.26
CA LEU A 82 -1.12 18.53 -6.93
C LEU A 82 -2.14 18.40 -8.05
N THR A 83 -3.17 19.23 -8.04
CA THR A 83 -4.22 19.25 -9.06
C THR A 83 -4.32 20.64 -9.68
N ARG A 84 -4.50 20.70 -11.01
CA ARG A 84 -4.74 21.95 -11.72
C ARG A 84 -5.77 21.77 -12.82
N GLN A 85 -6.69 22.71 -12.93
CA GLN A 85 -7.68 22.74 -13.99
C GLN A 85 -7.04 23.13 -15.33
N ILE A 86 -7.36 22.40 -16.40
CA ILE A 86 -6.90 22.66 -17.77
C ILE A 86 -7.96 23.46 -18.54
N SER A 87 -9.22 23.07 -18.35
CA SER A 87 -10.38 23.71 -18.98
C SER A 87 -11.61 23.52 -18.06
N PRO A 88 -12.75 24.17 -18.31
CA PRO A 88 -13.94 23.99 -17.52
C PRO A 88 -14.29 22.50 -17.33
N GLY A 89 -14.26 22.05 -16.09
CA GLY A 89 -14.54 20.66 -15.72
C GLY A 89 -13.52 19.62 -16.16
N LEU A 90 -12.32 20.01 -16.61
CA LEU A 90 -11.21 19.11 -16.92
C LEU A 90 -9.98 19.51 -16.13
N ASP A 91 -9.37 18.57 -15.43
CA ASP A 91 -8.13 18.77 -14.67
C ASP A 91 -7.09 17.69 -14.94
N TRP A 92 -5.86 17.95 -14.50
CA TRP A 92 -4.86 16.92 -14.28
C TRP A 92 -4.46 16.89 -12.81
N ARG A 93 -4.05 15.70 -12.35
CA ARG A 93 -3.53 15.49 -10.99
C ARG A 93 -2.24 14.67 -11.07
N LEU A 94 -1.25 15.11 -10.31
CA LEU A 94 -0.04 14.37 -9.99
C LEU A 94 -0.08 14.06 -8.50
N SER A 95 0.08 12.80 -8.12
CA SER A 95 0.13 12.41 -6.70
C SER A 95 1.22 11.39 -6.43
N GLY A 96 1.76 11.46 -5.22
CA GLY A 96 2.68 10.48 -4.67
C GLY A 96 2.20 10.03 -3.31
N ALA A 97 2.29 8.74 -3.03
CA ALA A 97 2.00 8.18 -1.72
C ALA A 97 3.11 7.23 -1.30
N PHE A 98 3.32 7.16 0.01
CA PHE A 98 4.20 6.17 0.64
C PHE A 98 3.42 5.39 1.68
N HIS A 99 3.81 4.14 1.86
CA HIS A 99 3.26 3.23 2.84
C HIS A 99 4.42 2.51 3.54
N VAL A 100 4.41 2.54 4.86
CA VAL A 100 5.41 1.91 5.70
C VAL A 100 4.72 0.92 6.60
N GLY A 101 5.01 -0.36 6.37
CA GLY A 101 4.62 -1.44 7.27
C GLY A 101 5.49 -1.42 8.51
N LYS A 102 4.94 -1.89 9.61
CA LYS A 102 5.70 -2.00 10.85
C LYS A 102 6.71 -3.12 10.74
N ASP A 103 7.98 -2.81 10.98
CA ASP A 103 9.02 -3.81 11.16
C ASP A 103 8.65 -4.75 12.30
N ARG A 104 8.76 -6.04 12.05
CA ARG A 104 8.56 -7.06 13.05
C ARG A 104 9.87 -7.76 13.33
N SER A 105 10.12 -7.97 14.59
CA SER A 105 11.27 -8.73 15.05
C SER A 105 10.85 -9.51 16.30
N THR A 106 11.14 -10.79 16.32
CA THR A 106 10.88 -11.65 17.48
C THR A 106 12.05 -12.53 17.79
N LEU A 107 12.30 -12.72 19.08
CA LEU A 107 13.21 -13.73 19.57
C LEU A 107 12.48 -15.08 19.57
N LEU A 108 12.88 -15.99 18.67
CA LEU A 108 12.30 -17.33 18.59
C LEU A 108 12.74 -18.24 19.72
N GLY A 109 13.96 -18.06 20.18
CA GLY A 109 14.52 -18.83 21.29
C GLY A 109 15.88 -18.30 21.73
N GLU A 110 16.17 -18.52 23.00
CA GLU A 110 17.48 -18.24 23.62
C GLU A 110 17.80 -19.35 24.60
N GLY A 111 19.05 -19.80 24.61
CA GLY A 111 19.48 -20.84 25.54
C GLY A 111 20.98 -21.00 25.65
N PRO A 112 21.44 -21.61 26.77
CA PRO A 112 22.86 -21.86 26.95
C PRO A 112 23.35 -22.92 25.97
N ILE A 113 24.51 -22.69 25.39
CA ILE A 113 25.17 -23.60 24.44
C ILE A 113 26.67 -23.52 24.61
N THR A 114 27.37 -24.57 24.16
CA THR A 114 28.82 -24.53 23.98
C THR A 114 29.11 -24.17 22.52
N GLY A 115 29.72 -23.01 22.32
CA GLY A 115 30.08 -22.49 21.01
C GLY A 115 31.44 -22.96 20.50
N PRO A 116 31.96 -22.33 19.44
CA PRO A 116 33.24 -22.66 18.83
C PRO A 116 34.38 -22.60 19.86
N GLY A 117 35.31 -23.55 19.78
CA GLY A 117 36.43 -23.65 20.71
C GLY A 117 36.06 -24.12 22.12
N ASN A 118 34.91 -24.77 22.29
CA ASN A 118 34.39 -25.24 23.56
C ASN A 118 34.03 -24.10 24.54
N THR A 119 33.66 -22.94 24.01
CA THR A 119 33.36 -21.71 24.78
C THR A 119 31.90 -21.75 25.23
N PRO A 120 31.62 -21.65 26.56
CA PRO A 120 30.25 -21.55 27.05
C PRO A 120 29.65 -20.17 26.70
N GLY A 121 28.40 -20.17 26.30
CA GLY A 121 27.71 -18.94 25.91
C GLY A 121 26.22 -19.15 25.74
N THR A 122 25.56 -18.17 25.13
CA THR A 122 24.13 -18.17 24.81
C THR A 122 23.92 -18.05 23.30
N LEU A 123 23.09 -18.92 22.73
CA LEU A 123 22.59 -18.80 21.36
C LEU A 123 21.20 -18.16 21.40
N GLY A 124 21.04 -17.04 20.71
CA GLY A 124 19.76 -16.41 20.43
C GLY A 124 19.42 -16.58 18.96
N ILE A 125 18.16 -16.87 18.66
CA ILE A 125 17.62 -16.94 17.30
C ILE A 125 16.47 -15.94 17.21
N SER A 126 16.56 -15.01 16.26
CA SER A 126 15.52 -14.03 15.98
C SER A 126 15.04 -14.14 14.53
N TYR A 127 13.79 -13.72 14.33
CA TYR A 127 13.17 -13.61 13.02
C TYR A 127 12.61 -12.20 12.85
N GLY A 128 12.74 -11.64 11.66
CA GLY A 128 12.20 -10.34 11.30
C GLY A 128 11.63 -10.31 9.89
N ASP A 129 10.71 -9.39 9.65
CA ASP A 129 10.18 -9.03 8.35
C ASP A 129 9.78 -7.55 8.32
N SER A 130 9.79 -6.95 7.14
CA SER A 130 9.35 -5.57 6.93
C SER A 130 8.97 -5.32 5.48
N TYR A 131 8.15 -4.29 5.23
CA TYR A 131 7.85 -3.87 3.88
C TYR A 131 7.57 -2.37 3.82
N THR A 132 7.86 -1.80 2.65
CA THR A 132 7.47 -0.45 2.27
C THR A 132 7.02 -0.45 0.82
N PHE A 133 6.09 0.42 0.47
CA PHE A 133 5.79 0.65 -0.93
C PHE A 133 5.41 2.11 -1.20
N GLN A 134 5.61 2.52 -2.43
CA GLN A 134 5.37 3.87 -2.92
C GLN A 134 4.55 3.80 -4.21
N THR A 135 3.66 4.78 -4.39
CA THR A 135 2.92 4.93 -5.64
C THR A 135 3.09 6.33 -6.18
N PHE A 136 3.13 6.43 -7.51
CA PHE A 136 3.09 7.68 -8.25
C PHE A 136 1.97 7.60 -9.27
N ASP A 137 1.03 8.56 -9.22
CA ASP A 137 -0.12 8.60 -10.09
C ASP A 137 -0.10 9.89 -10.93
N PHE A 138 -0.41 9.75 -12.21
CA PHE A 138 -0.77 10.86 -13.08
C PHE A 138 -2.15 10.59 -13.68
N ASP A 139 -3.12 11.45 -13.38
CA ASP A 139 -4.51 11.31 -13.79
C ASP A 139 -4.99 12.55 -14.56
N VAL A 140 -5.86 12.32 -15.55
CA VAL A 140 -6.68 13.38 -16.15
C VAL A 140 -8.13 13.09 -15.78
N GLY A 141 -8.82 14.11 -15.25
CA GLY A 141 -10.16 13.97 -14.69
C GLY A 141 -11.16 14.91 -15.33
N LYS A 142 -12.38 14.41 -15.52
CA LYS A 142 -13.55 15.16 -15.98
C LYS A 142 -14.56 15.29 -14.86
N HIS A 143 -14.94 16.52 -14.53
CA HIS A 143 -16.01 16.84 -13.57
C HIS A 143 -17.36 16.83 -14.26
N VAL A 144 -18.33 16.20 -13.62
CA VAL A 144 -19.74 16.15 -14.01
C VAL A 144 -20.58 16.52 -12.80
N LYS A 145 -21.38 17.57 -12.93
CA LYS A 145 -22.32 17.96 -11.88
C LYS A 145 -23.63 17.22 -12.07
N VAL A 146 -24.07 16.53 -11.02
CA VAL A 146 -25.35 15.83 -10.95
C VAL A 146 -26.10 16.40 -9.75
N GLN A 147 -27.08 17.26 -10.01
CA GLN A 147 -27.76 18.06 -8.97
C GLN A 147 -26.73 18.88 -8.15
N GLN A 148 -26.57 18.58 -6.86
CA GLN A 148 -25.62 19.24 -5.97
C GLN A 148 -24.26 18.49 -5.91
N ALA A 149 -24.19 17.26 -6.40
CA ALA A 149 -22.96 16.47 -6.38
C ALA A 149 -22.03 16.90 -7.50
N ASP A 150 -20.73 16.97 -7.18
CA ASP A 150 -19.64 17.08 -8.14
C ASP A 150 -18.94 15.72 -8.22
N ILE A 151 -18.99 15.08 -9.39
CA ILE A 151 -18.37 13.78 -9.63
C ILE A 151 -17.23 13.96 -10.62
N ARG A 152 -16.03 13.62 -10.20
CA ARG A 152 -14.83 13.60 -11.05
C ARG A 152 -14.55 12.17 -11.50
N PHE A 153 -14.70 11.86 -12.78
CA PHE A 153 -14.20 10.63 -13.37
C PHE A 153 -12.79 10.85 -13.89
N PHE A 154 -11.90 9.91 -13.66
CA PHE A 154 -10.51 10.06 -14.07
C PHE A 154 -9.93 8.78 -14.65
N GLY A 155 -8.93 8.96 -15.51
CA GLY A 155 -8.08 7.91 -16.01
C GLY A 155 -6.65 8.40 -16.08
N GLY A 156 -5.71 7.48 -15.94
CA GLY A 156 -4.31 7.84 -15.92
C GLY A 156 -3.39 6.64 -15.80
N LEU A 157 -2.21 6.87 -15.24
CA LEU A 157 -1.17 5.88 -15.03
C LEU A 157 -0.79 5.85 -13.55
N ARG A 158 -0.54 4.65 -13.04
CA ARG A 158 0.06 4.38 -11.72
C ARG A 158 1.39 3.69 -11.91
N LEU A 159 2.43 4.21 -11.23
CA LEU A 159 3.70 3.55 -11.01
C LEU A 159 3.74 3.11 -9.56
N VAL A 160 4.20 1.89 -9.31
CA VAL A 160 4.39 1.35 -7.97
C VAL A 160 5.80 0.79 -7.82
N HIS A 161 6.39 1.05 -6.66
CA HIS A 161 7.63 0.46 -6.20
C HIS A 161 7.41 -0.13 -4.81
N SER A 162 7.80 -1.38 -4.59
CA SER A 162 7.79 -1.99 -3.27
C SER A 162 9.12 -2.64 -2.94
N ASP A 163 9.53 -2.47 -1.69
CA ASP A 163 10.66 -3.13 -1.07
C ASP A 163 10.16 -3.96 0.11
N GLU A 164 10.56 -5.21 0.17
CA GLU A 164 10.16 -6.15 1.20
C GLU A 164 11.37 -6.93 1.71
N THR A 165 11.54 -6.98 3.02
CA THR A 165 12.34 -8.00 3.69
C THR A 165 11.43 -9.17 3.98
N VAL A 166 11.49 -10.19 3.13
CA VAL A 166 10.61 -11.37 3.19
C VAL A 166 10.87 -12.17 4.47
N PHE A 167 12.13 -12.28 4.83
CA PHE A 167 12.59 -12.84 6.10
C PHE A 167 13.98 -12.32 6.45
N ASP A 168 14.22 -12.15 7.73
CA ASP A 168 15.53 -11.91 8.33
C ASP A 168 15.66 -12.86 9.52
N VAL A 169 16.46 -13.92 9.34
CA VAL A 169 16.75 -14.90 10.39
C VAL A 169 18.17 -14.64 10.90
N SER A 170 18.27 -14.24 12.15
CA SER A 170 19.55 -13.98 12.80
C SER A 170 19.79 -14.99 13.91
N GLU A 171 20.95 -15.66 13.84
CA GLU A 171 21.50 -16.54 14.87
C GLU A 171 22.70 -15.86 15.51
N LYS A 172 22.64 -15.57 16.80
CA LYS A 172 23.70 -14.88 17.53
C LYS A 172 24.19 -15.71 18.70
N PHE A 173 25.46 -16.11 18.61
CA PHE A 173 26.19 -16.68 19.73
C PHE A 173 26.91 -15.59 20.52
N THR A 174 26.57 -15.45 21.79
CA THR A 174 27.20 -14.52 22.72
C THR A 174 27.96 -15.32 23.79
N PRO A 175 29.31 -15.26 23.84
CA PRO A 175 30.10 -15.97 24.85
C PRO A 175 29.88 -15.35 26.23
N ASN A 176 29.98 -16.16 27.29
CA ASN A 176 29.90 -15.69 28.67
C ASN A 176 31.07 -14.79 29.04
N ASN A 177 32.24 -15.00 28.44
CA ASN A 177 33.39 -14.13 28.59
C ASN A 177 33.50 -13.20 27.37
N PRO A 178 33.42 -11.86 27.51
CA PRO A 178 33.54 -10.92 26.40
C PRO A 178 34.87 -10.97 25.61
N ALA A 179 35.91 -11.57 26.19
CA ALA A 179 37.19 -11.76 25.50
C ALA A 179 37.12 -12.91 24.44
N ASP A 180 36.16 -13.77 24.54
CA ASP A 180 35.98 -14.88 23.61
C ASP A 180 35.25 -14.46 22.32
N LYS A 181 35.31 -15.31 21.29
CA LYS A 181 34.74 -15.05 19.99
C LYS A 181 33.23 -15.21 20.01
N GLY A 182 32.49 -14.11 19.84
CA GLY A 182 31.08 -14.12 19.48
C GLY A 182 30.88 -14.25 17.96
N ILE A 183 29.77 -14.85 17.53
CA ILE A 183 29.42 -15.04 16.12
C ILE A 183 27.97 -14.66 15.91
N SER A 184 27.69 -13.93 14.81
CA SER A 184 26.36 -13.72 14.30
C SER A 184 26.29 -14.24 12.86
N ALA A 185 25.22 -14.96 12.54
CA ALA A 185 24.93 -15.45 11.21
C ALA A 185 23.52 -15.01 10.82
N ASP A 186 23.40 -14.22 9.76
CA ASP A 186 22.14 -13.65 9.32
C ASP A 186 21.83 -14.20 7.93
N LYS A 187 20.62 -14.70 7.72
CA LYS A 187 20.08 -15.06 6.43
C LYS A 187 18.91 -14.15 6.10
N VAL A 188 19.06 -13.36 5.04
CA VAL A 188 18.09 -12.33 4.64
C VAL A 188 17.54 -12.63 3.27
N GLY A 189 16.22 -12.66 3.16
CA GLY A 189 15.51 -12.70 1.89
C GLY A 189 14.85 -11.37 1.63
N THR A 190 15.06 -10.79 0.44
CA THR A 190 14.45 -9.52 0.03
C THR A 190 13.70 -9.68 -1.29
N ALA A 191 12.64 -8.91 -1.48
CA ALA A 191 11.92 -8.79 -2.73
C ALA A 191 11.69 -7.32 -3.07
N GLU A 192 11.98 -6.96 -4.31
CA GLU A 192 11.78 -5.63 -4.86
C GLU A 192 10.86 -5.73 -6.08
N TYR A 193 9.85 -4.86 -6.18
CA TYR A 193 8.96 -4.81 -7.33
C TYR A 193 8.88 -3.40 -7.90
N TRP A 194 8.97 -3.29 -9.23
CA TRP A 194 8.69 -2.09 -10.01
C TRP A 194 7.63 -2.39 -11.05
N GLY A 195 6.54 -1.63 -11.07
CA GLY A 195 5.46 -1.82 -12.03
C GLY A 195 4.80 -0.51 -12.43
N ILE A 196 4.25 -0.50 -13.64
CA ILE A 196 3.49 0.61 -14.19
C ILE A 196 2.26 0.08 -14.92
N GLY A 197 1.16 0.83 -14.88
CA GLY A 197 -0.04 0.47 -15.62
C GLY A 197 -1.18 1.46 -15.53
N PRO A 198 -2.28 1.21 -16.27
CA PRO A 198 -3.44 2.09 -16.28
C PRO A 198 -4.16 2.10 -14.93
N ARG A 199 -4.71 3.27 -14.62
CA ARG A 199 -5.55 3.55 -13.47
C ARG A 199 -6.83 4.25 -13.92
N VAL A 200 -7.97 3.87 -13.35
CA VAL A 200 -9.25 4.54 -13.55
C VAL A 200 -10.00 4.67 -12.24
N GLY A 201 -10.85 5.69 -12.13
CA GLY A 201 -11.64 5.86 -10.91
C GLY A 201 -12.63 7.00 -10.98
N ALA A 202 -13.30 7.19 -9.85
CA ALA A 202 -14.23 8.30 -9.64
C ALA A 202 -14.08 8.84 -8.21
N GLU A 203 -14.28 10.15 -8.09
CA GLU A 203 -14.37 10.88 -6.84
C GLU A 203 -15.69 11.65 -6.84
N ALA A 204 -16.35 11.71 -5.70
CA ALA A 204 -17.60 12.44 -5.55
C ALA A 204 -17.53 13.37 -4.33
N TYR A 205 -18.07 14.56 -4.47
CA TYR A 205 -18.30 15.50 -3.40
C TYR A 205 -19.78 15.89 -3.40
N TYR A 206 -20.41 15.81 -2.24
CA TYR A 206 -21.79 16.21 -2.02
C TYR A 206 -21.88 17.21 -0.85
N PRO A 207 -22.30 18.47 -1.08
CA PRO A 207 -22.48 19.45 0.00
C PRO A 207 -23.68 19.06 0.87
N VAL A 208 -23.49 19.03 2.20
CA VAL A 208 -24.55 18.72 3.17
C VAL A 208 -24.89 19.93 4.06
N GLY A 209 -24.25 21.07 3.84
CA GLY A 209 -24.45 22.35 4.55
C GLY A 209 -23.52 23.42 4.00
N GLU A 210 -23.49 24.60 4.62
CA GLU A 210 -22.70 25.75 4.15
C GLU A 210 -21.19 25.42 4.06
N ASN A 211 -20.65 24.73 5.07
CA ASN A 211 -19.22 24.44 5.19
C ASN A 211 -18.91 22.93 5.26
N TRP A 212 -19.92 22.07 5.12
CA TRP A 212 -19.77 20.63 5.26
C TRP A 212 -20.09 19.90 3.95
N GLY A 213 -19.41 18.81 3.70
CA GLY A 213 -19.66 17.94 2.56
C GLY A 213 -19.28 16.51 2.84
N LEU A 214 -19.89 15.59 2.11
CA LEU A 214 -19.50 14.20 2.05
C LEU A 214 -18.57 14.02 0.86
N THR A 215 -17.48 13.27 1.06
CA THR A 215 -16.56 12.87 -0.02
C THR A 215 -16.50 11.36 -0.12
N GLY A 216 -16.41 10.86 -1.33
CA GLY A 216 -16.17 9.45 -1.58
C GLY A 216 -15.26 9.28 -2.78
N SER A 217 -14.46 8.23 -2.80
CA SER A 217 -13.65 7.87 -3.97
C SER A 217 -13.59 6.37 -4.15
N ALA A 218 -13.44 5.95 -5.39
CA ALA A 218 -13.11 4.58 -5.75
C ALA A 218 -12.19 4.58 -6.97
N SER A 219 -11.14 3.75 -6.96
CA SER A 219 -10.25 3.59 -8.10
C SER A 219 -9.70 2.18 -8.19
N GLY A 220 -9.24 1.82 -9.39
CA GLY A 220 -8.56 0.56 -9.64
C GLY A 220 -7.42 0.74 -10.62
N ALA A 221 -6.37 -0.07 -10.46
CA ALA A 221 -5.21 -0.08 -11.33
C ALA A 221 -4.72 -1.51 -11.56
N ILE A 222 -4.11 -1.74 -12.73
CA ILE A 222 -3.40 -2.99 -13.06
C ILE A 222 -2.02 -2.59 -13.56
N MET A 223 -0.99 -3.03 -12.86
CA MET A 223 0.41 -2.70 -13.16
C MET A 223 1.14 -3.97 -13.62
N TRP A 224 1.94 -3.82 -14.67
CA TRP A 224 2.88 -4.84 -15.13
C TRP A 224 4.29 -4.39 -14.79
N GLY A 225 5.08 -5.33 -14.26
CA GLY A 225 6.39 -4.98 -13.77
C GLY A 225 7.31 -6.17 -13.60
N ARG A 226 8.44 -5.90 -12.96
CA ARG A 226 9.45 -6.90 -12.65
C ARG A 226 9.62 -6.98 -11.14
N ARG A 227 9.61 -8.22 -10.64
CA ARG A 227 10.00 -8.56 -9.28
C ARG A 227 11.39 -9.15 -9.28
N THR A 228 12.23 -8.70 -8.35
CA THR A 228 13.56 -9.26 -8.12
C THR A 228 13.62 -9.76 -6.69
N GLU A 229 13.86 -11.04 -6.52
CA GLU A 229 14.04 -11.69 -5.22
C GLU A 229 15.51 -11.99 -5.02
N ARG A 230 16.03 -11.76 -3.81
CA ARG A 230 17.41 -12.04 -3.45
C ARG A 230 17.47 -12.74 -2.11
N VAL A 231 18.39 -13.67 -1.96
CA VAL A 231 18.72 -14.29 -0.68
C VAL A 231 20.20 -14.05 -0.41
N GLY A 232 20.46 -13.40 0.70
CA GLY A 232 21.81 -13.12 1.18
C GLY A 232 22.12 -13.87 2.47
N PHE A 233 23.41 -14.03 2.74
CA PHE A 233 23.93 -14.60 3.95
C PHE A 233 25.08 -13.73 4.46
N ASN A 234 25.03 -13.35 5.74
CA ASN A 234 26.07 -12.56 6.38
C ASN A 234 26.57 -13.28 7.62
N ILE A 235 27.88 -13.36 7.77
CA ILE A 235 28.50 -13.80 9.04
C ILE A 235 29.34 -12.66 9.57
N SER A 236 29.21 -12.40 10.85
CA SER A 236 30.10 -11.49 11.56
C SER A 236 30.63 -12.13 12.82
N SER A 237 31.84 -11.74 13.23
CA SER A 237 32.41 -12.19 14.48
C SER A 237 32.98 -11.00 15.28
N THR A 238 33.01 -11.19 16.59
CA THR A 238 33.59 -10.20 17.49
C THR A 238 35.00 -10.56 17.89
N ASN A 239 35.88 -10.70 18.08
CA ASN A 239 37.19 -11.07 18.62
C ASN A 239 37.89 -12.28 17.91
N PRO A 240 38.58 -12.08 16.76
CA PRO A 240 38.72 -10.80 16.07
C PRO A 240 37.45 -10.39 15.34
N VAL A 241 37.30 -9.11 15.05
CA VAL A 241 36.21 -8.58 14.23
C VAL A 241 36.45 -8.97 12.78
N ASP A 242 35.49 -9.71 12.23
CA ASP A 242 35.52 -10.17 10.84
C ASP A 242 34.11 -10.16 10.25
N HIS A 243 33.97 -9.90 8.96
CA HIS A 243 32.69 -9.85 8.26
C HIS A 243 32.79 -10.57 6.93
N PHE A 244 31.87 -11.46 6.69
CA PHE A 244 31.67 -12.14 5.41
C PHE A 244 30.23 -11.93 4.96
N SER A 245 30.04 -11.56 3.69
CA SER A 245 28.72 -11.36 3.09
C SER A 245 28.71 -11.94 1.70
N GLU A 246 27.67 -12.71 1.38
CA GLU A 246 27.49 -13.34 0.08
C GLU A 246 26.01 -13.31 -0.34
N THR A 247 25.76 -13.05 -1.63
CA THR A 247 24.43 -13.24 -2.23
C THR A 247 24.35 -14.68 -2.74
N LEU A 248 23.51 -15.49 -2.10
CA LEU A 248 23.35 -16.90 -2.41
C LEU A 248 22.51 -17.14 -3.68
N ALA A 249 21.48 -16.33 -3.89
CA ALA A 249 20.57 -16.45 -5.02
C ALA A 249 19.97 -15.09 -5.39
N SER A 250 19.73 -14.88 -6.67
CA SER A 250 18.95 -13.75 -7.19
C SER A 250 18.12 -14.23 -8.36
N GLN A 251 16.82 -13.98 -8.31
CA GLN A 251 15.86 -14.36 -9.36
C GLN A 251 14.99 -13.16 -9.71
N GLY A 252 14.72 -12.98 -11.01
CA GLY A 252 13.79 -11.97 -11.49
C GLY A 252 12.64 -12.59 -12.25
N SER A 253 11.41 -12.14 -12.00
CA SER A 253 10.19 -12.55 -12.71
C SER A 253 9.38 -11.35 -13.17
N ASN A 254 8.62 -11.53 -14.25
CA ASN A 254 7.62 -10.55 -14.64
C ASN A 254 6.31 -10.85 -13.92
N GLU A 255 5.79 -9.84 -13.23
CA GLU A 255 4.62 -9.99 -12.38
C GLU A 255 3.55 -8.95 -12.71
N THR A 256 2.30 -9.32 -12.49
CA THR A 256 1.17 -8.41 -12.57
C THR A 256 0.65 -8.15 -11.15
N VAL A 257 0.58 -6.88 -10.78
CA VAL A 257 0.02 -6.40 -9.51
C VAL A 257 -1.25 -5.63 -9.82
N SER A 258 -2.32 -5.84 -9.07
CA SER A 258 -3.53 -5.04 -9.16
C SER A 258 -3.89 -4.40 -7.83
N ASN A 259 -4.59 -3.27 -7.92
CA ASN A 259 -4.99 -2.50 -6.77
C ASN A 259 -6.42 -1.99 -6.93
N LEU A 260 -7.17 -1.96 -5.82
CA LEU A 260 -8.47 -1.32 -5.67
C LEU A 260 -8.44 -0.44 -4.43
N ASP A 261 -8.81 0.83 -4.58
CA ASP A 261 -8.88 1.81 -3.50
C ASP A 261 -10.31 2.30 -3.36
N ALA A 262 -10.78 2.48 -2.12
CA ALA A 262 -12.04 3.15 -1.82
C ALA A 262 -11.90 3.99 -0.55
N SER A 263 -12.56 5.16 -0.53
CA SER A 263 -12.62 6.00 0.66
C SER A 263 -13.96 6.69 0.81
N LEU A 264 -14.32 6.98 2.07
CA LEU A 264 -15.49 7.78 2.42
C LEU A 264 -15.11 8.72 3.57
N GLY A 265 -15.50 9.99 3.48
CA GLY A 265 -15.13 10.99 4.47
C GLY A 265 -16.13 12.15 4.59
N LEU A 266 -16.02 12.87 5.69
CA LEU A 266 -16.69 14.12 5.95
C LEU A 266 -15.68 15.26 5.79
N SER A 267 -16.02 16.23 4.95
CA SER A 267 -15.20 17.40 4.66
C SER A 267 -15.77 18.63 5.35
N TRP A 268 -14.88 19.48 5.86
CA TRP A 268 -15.18 20.75 6.46
C TRP A 268 -14.33 21.87 5.84
N THR A 269 -14.96 22.90 5.33
CA THR A 269 -14.32 24.04 4.64
C THR A 269 -14.52 25.31 5.46
N PRO A 270 -13.67 25.56 6.49
CA PRO A 270 -13.81 26.73 7.39
C PRO A 270 -13.57 28.06 6.66
N VAL A 271 -12.72 28.04 5.63
CA VAL A 271 -12.41 29.20 4.78
C VAL A 271 -12.35 28.75 3.32
N THR A 272 -12.63 29.66 2.40
CA THR A 272 -12.86 29.38 0.97
C THR A 272 -11.76 28.55 0.28
N ASN A 273 -10.53 28.61 0.77
CA ASN A 273 -9.38 27.97 0.11
C ASN A 273 -8.85 26.74 0.87
N THR A 274 -9.44 26.38 2.00
CA THR A 274 -8.91 25.30 2.85
C THR A 274 -10.01 24.32 3.22
N THR A 275 -9.80 23.04 2.97
CA THR A 275 -10.72 21.97 3.29
C THR A 275 -10.01 20.89 4.10
N PHE A 276 -10.61 20.52 5.22
CA PHE A 276 -10.21 19.36 6.03
C PHE A 276 -11.17 18.23 5.77
N THR A 277 -10.65 17.02 5.62
CA THR A 277 -11.48 15.82 5.46
C THR A 277 -11.00 14.76 6.45
N ALA A 278 -11.94 14.19 7.19
CA ALA A 278 -11.69 13.00 8.02
C ALA A 278 -12.56 11.85 7.52
N GLY A 279 -12.02 10.66 7.46
CA GLY A 279 -12.75 9.54 6.89
C GLY A 279 -12.10 8.18 7.11
N TYR A 280 -12.58 7.21 6.35
CA TYR A 280 -12.11 5.85 6.34
C TYR A 280 -11.73 5.42 4.91
N LYS A 281 -10.61 4.71 4.78
CA LYS A 281 -10.04 4.28 3.52
C LYS A 281 -9.76 2.79 3.55
N VAL A 282 -9.95 2.14 2.42
CA VAL A 282 -9.62 0.73 2.18
C VAL A 282 -8.80 0.64 0.90
N GLU A 283 -7.68 -0.04 0.96
CA GLU A 283 -6.83 -0.36 -0.18
C GLU A 283 -6.67 -1.88 -0.24
N ALA A 284 -7.05 -2.47 -1.35
CA ALA A 284 -6.85 -3.90 -1.62
C ALA A 284 -5.82 -4.06 -2.72
N TRP A 285 -4.75 -4.77 -2.42
CA TRP A 285 -3.68 -5.09 -3.35
C TRP A 285 -3.65 -6.59 -3.62
N HIS A 286 -3.42 -6.95 -4.85
CA HIS A 286 -3.22 -8.35 -5.24
C HIS A 286 -1.81 -8.53 -5.78
N ASN A 287 -1.08 -9.48 -5.21
CA ASN A 287 0.27 -9.87 -5.61
C ASN A 287 1.34 -8.75 -5.44
N LEU A 288 1.13 -7.79 -4.50
CA LEU A 288 2.13 -6.74 -4.24
C LEU A 288 3.31 -7.28 -3.42
N LEU A 289 3.01 -7.94 -2.29
CA LEU A 289 4.00 -8.48 -1.35
C LEU A 289 4.14 -10.00 -1.52
N VAL A 290 5.36 -10.50 -1.36
CA VAL A 290 5.70 -11.94 -1.50
C VAL A 290 5.37 -12.71 -0.23
N ASN A 291 5.73 -12.15 0.93
CA ASN A 291 5.60 -12.81 2.24
C ASN A 291 4.20 -12.68 2.86
N ALA A 292 3.23 -12.18 2.12
CA ALA A 292 1.87 -12.14 2.62
C ALA A 292 1.27 -13.54 2.60
N ASP A 293 0.64 -13.96 3.69
CA ASP A 293 -0.08 -15.23 3.80
C ASP A 293 -1.13 -15.41 2.69
N HIS A 294 -1.59 -14.27 2.15
CA HIS A 294 -2.55 -14.19 1.07
C HIS A 294 -2.03 -13.30 -0.06
N LYS A 295 -2.26 -13.71 -1.30
CA LYS A 295 -2.03 -12.86 -2.47
C LYS A 295 -2.85 -11.56 -2.43
N ASN A 296 -3.92 -11.51 -1.64
CA ASN A 296 -4.75 -10.34 -1.43
C ASN A 296 -4.37 -9.67 -0.10
N GLN A 297 -3.70 -8.54 -0.18
CA GLN A 297 -3.38 -7.69 0.95
C GLN A 297 -4.44 -6.58 1.06
N VAL A 298 -5.02 -6.40 2.24
CA VAL A 298 -6.02 -5.36 2.51
C VAL A 298 -5.51 -4.45 3.62
N PHE A 299 -5.42 -3.17 3.31
CA PHE A 299 -5.05 -2.10 4.23
C PHE A 299 -6.29 -1.23 4.44
N GLN A 300 -6.70 -1.00 5.67
CA GLN A 300 -7.90 -0.22 5.95
C GLN A 300 -7.76 0.58 7.24
N GLY A 301 -8.32 1.78 7.26
CA GLY A 301 -8.24 2.61 8.45
C GLY A 301 -8.65 4.05 8.27
N PRO A 302 -8.58 4.84 9.35
CA PRO A 302 -8.89 6.26 9.32
C PRO A 302 -7.84 7.05 8.56
N PHE A 303 -8.29 8.12 7.91
CA PHE A 303 -7.42 9.12 7.30
C PHE A 303 -7.83 10.54 7.64
N LEU A 304 -6.85 11.44 7.56
CA LEU A 304 -7.04 12.89 7.62
C LEU A 304 -6.41 13.51 6.36
N ARG A 305 -7.15 14.42 5.71
CA ARG A 305 -6.70 15.13 4.52
C ARG A 305 -6.86 16.62 4.69
N LEU A 306 -5.85 17.36 4.26
CA LEU A 306 -5.85 18.82 4.13
C LEU A 306 -5.73 19.19 2.67
N GLU A 307 -6.64 19.99 2.14
CA GLU A 307 -6.60 20.55 0.78
C GLU A 307 -6.51 22.07 0.85
N VAL A 308 -5.59 22.67 0.09
CA VAL A 308 -5.39 24.11 0.01
C VAL A 308 -5.37 24.52 -1.46
N LYS A 309 -6.18 25.54 -1.81
CA LYS A 309 -6.18 26.18 -3.14
C LYS A 309 -5.34 27.46 -3.07
N MET A 310 -4.38 27.57 -3.97
CA MET A 310 -3.46 28.71 -4.07
C MET A 310 -3.58 29.41 -5.42
#